data_6b6f71af72b6f3d89a17b2c5348674d9
#
_entry.id   6b6f71af72b6f3d89a17b2c5348674d9
#
_cell.length_a   1.000
_cell.length_b   1.000
_cell.length_c   1.000
_cell.angle_alpha   90.00
_cell.angle_beta   90.00
_cell.angle_gamma   90.00
#
_symmetry.space_group_name_H-M   'P 1'
#
loop_
_entity.id
_entity.type
_entity.pdbx_description
1 polymer ?
#
loop_
_entity_poly.entity_id
_entity_poly.type
_entity_poly.pdbx_seq_one_letter_code
_entity_poly.pdbx_strand_id
1 'polypeptide(L)'
;MKRLNYLILSVLLALCASCGSGSSQAQKKVTNDSFLAIREEGSFLIGGSVKTQPGTYDTHQPLKADGQTLHGDHAYVSYQVPVDARKNTLVFLHGAGQSAKTWESTPDGREGFSTIFLRRGFSTYLIDQPRRGRAGRSTVDETIKATTDDQFWFENFRMGVWPEYYDGSQFPQSTEALEQFFRQITPHTGAYDEQLIATD
;
A
#
# COMPACT_ATOMS: atom_id res chain seq x y z
N MET A 1 -11.69 -71.02 -26.18
CA MET A 1 -10.97 -69.79 -25.85
C MET A 1 -11.54 -68.53 -26.51
N LYS A 2 -12.82 -68.45 -26.91
CA LYS A 2 -13.42 -67.25 -27.56
C LYS A 2 -14.56 -66.61 -26.74
N ARG A 3 -14.88 -67.09 -25.52
CA ARG A 3 -15.96 -66.56 -24.70
C ARG A 3 -15.48 -65.70 -23.48
N LEU A 4 -14.17 -65.62 -23.26
CA LEU A 4 -13.62 -64.88 -22.10
C LEU A 4 -13.31 -63.42 -22.44
N ASN A 5 -13.17 -63.08 -23.72
CA ASN A 5 -12.81 -61.72 -24.12
C ASN A 5 -14.00 -60.74 -24.20
N TYR A 6 -15.25 -61.20 -24.18
CA TYR A 6 -16.43 -60.33 -24.20
C TYR A 6 -16.88 -59.84 -22.83
N LEU A 7 -16.45 -60.48 -21.76
CA LEU A 7 -16.80 -60.10 -20.39
C LEU A 7 -15.91 -58.98 -19.85
N ILE A 8 -14.70 -58.84 -20.41
CA ILE A 8 -13.76 -57.79 -19.99
C ILE A 8 -14.06 -56.44 -20.71
N LEU A 9 -14.67 -56.52 -21.91
CA LEU A 9 -14.99 -55.30 -22.69
C LEU A 9 -16.26 -54.59 -22.19
N SER A 10 -17.19 -55.34 -21.53
CA SER A 10 -18.43 -54.75 -20.99
C SER A 10 -18.24 -54.10 -19.61
N VAL A 11 -17.19 -54.40 -18.87
CA VAL A 11 -16.90 -53.78 -17.58
C VAL A 11 -16.14 -52.44 -17.75
N LEU A 12 -15.40 -52.27 -18.85
CA LEU A 12 -14.70 -51.00 -19.12
C LEU A 12 -15.62 -49.87 -19.63
N LEU A 13 -16.81 -50.20 -20.18
CA LEU A 13 -17.76 -49.17 -20.65
C LEU A 13 -18.67 -48.60 -19.58
N ALA A 14 -18.71 -49.21 -18.38
CA ALA A 14 -19.58 -48.77 -17.29
C ALA A 14 -18.92 -47.78 -16.32
N LEU A 15 -17.62 -47.52 -16.46
CA LEU A 15 -16.85 -46.61 -15.58
C LEU A 15 -16.68 -45.17 -16.12
N CYS A 16 -17.19 -44.86 -17.32
CA CYS A 16 -17.10 -43.53 -17.89
C CYS A 16 -18.37 -42.67 -17.79
N ALA A 17 -19.39 -43.12 -17.06
CA ALA A 17 -20.68 -42.43 -16.96
C ALA A 17 -20.94 -41.71 -15.62
N SER A 18 -19.93 -41.52 -14.76
CA SER A 18 -20.11 -40.85 -13.48
C SER A 18 -19.19 -39.62 -13.28
N CYS A 19 -18.94 -38.85 -14.32
CA CYS A 19 -18.32 -37.52 -14.22
C CYS A 19 -19.18 -36.50 -14.96
N GLY A 20 -20.24 -36.04 -14.29
CA GLY A 20 -21.13 -35.06 -14.90
C GLY A 20 -22.08 -34.38 -13.94
N SER A 21 -21.66 -34.13 -12.70
CA SER A 21 -22.28 -33.09 -11.87
C SER A 21 -21.27 -31.97 -11.70
N GLY A 22 -20.94 -31.32 -12.81
CA GLY A 22 -20.33 -30.00 -12.79
C GLY A 22 -21.31 -29.05 -12.13
N SER A 23 -21.08 -28.70 -10.87
CA SER A 23 -21.68 -27.52 -10.28
C SER A 23 -21.29 -26.36 -11.17
N SER A 24 -22.18 -25.93 -12.05
CA SER A 24 -22.12 -24.65 -12.71
C SER A 24 -22.07 -23.58 -11.61
N GLN A 25 -20.87 -23.21 -11.20
CA GLN A 25 -20.70 -21.95 -10.49
C GLN A 25 -21.21 -20.88 -11.47
N ALA A 26 -22.41 -20.39 -11.20
CA ALA A 26 -22.94 -19.25 -11.89
C ALA A 26 -21.89 -18.14 -11.75
N GLN A 27 -21.17 -17.85 -12.83
CA GLN A 27 -20.31 -16.70 -12.91
C GLN A 27 -21.19 -15.49 -12.57
N LYS A 28 -20.99 -14.93 -11.38
CA LYS A 28 -21.64 -13.70 -10.95
C LYS A 28 -21.40 -12.70 -12.05
N LYS A 29 -22.45 -12.32 -12.80
CA LYS A 29 -22.35 -11.29 -13.84
C LYS A 29 -21.82 -10.04 -13.15
N VAL A 30 -20.56 -9.74 -13.38
CA VAL A 30 -19.93 -8.55 -12.81
C VAL A 30 -20.59 -7.37 -13.52
N THR A 31 -21.41 -6.62 -12.80
CA THR A 31 -21.99 -5.39 -13.29
C THR A 31 -20.92 -4.31 -13.35
N ASN A 32 -21.00 -3.38 -14.30
CA ASN A 32 -20.03 -2.27 -14.46
C ASN A 32 -19.78 -1.49 -13.17
N ASP A 33 -20.76 -1.47 -12.26
CA ASP A 33 -20.65 -0.80 -10.95
C ASP A 33 -19.66 -1.48 -9.99
N SER A 34 -19.21 -2.71 -10.27
CA SER A 34 -18.25 -3.43 -9.42
C SER A 34 -16.79 -3.19 -9.82
N PHE A 35 -16.53 -2.64 -11.01
CA PHE A 35 -15.19 -2.34 -11.48
C PHE A 35 -14.80 -0.89 -11.20
N LEU A 36 -13.53 -0.71 -10.82
CA LEU A 36 -12.87 0.58 -10.89
C LEU A 36 -11.99 0.57 -12.15
N ALA A 37 -12.39 1.34 -13.17
CA ALA A 37 -11.64 1.44 -14.42
C ALA A 37 -10.63 2.60 -14.31
N ILE A 38 -9.36 2.27 -14.35
CA ILE A 38 -8.24 3.21 -14.31
C ILE A 38 -7.70 3.39 -15.73
N ARG A 39 -7.60 4.63 -16.19
CA ARG A 39 -7.01 5.00 -17.48
C ARG A 39 -5.49 5.07 -17.39
N GLU A 40 -4.97 5.58 -16.27
CA GLU A 40 -3.57 5.84 -16.05
C GLU A 40 -3.23 5.66 -14.58
N GLU A 41 -2.08 5.05 -14.30
CA GLU A 41 -1.48 4.99 -12.97
C GLU A 41 0.04 5.12 -13.06
N GLY A 42 0.65 5.57 -12.00
CA GLY A 42 2.10 5.69 -11.95
C GLY A 42 2.60 6.25 -10.63
N SER A 43 3.89 6.53 -10.61
CA SER A 43 4.52 7.19 -9.48
C SER A 43 5.73 8.00 -9.93
N PHE A 44 6.08 9.00 -9.14
CA PHE A 44 7.26 9.83 -9.33
C PHE A 44 7.79 10.35 -8.00
N LEU A 45 8.99 10.91 -8.04
CA LEU A 45 9.63 11.56 -6.92
C LEU A 45 9.70 13.05 -7.21
N ILE A 46 9.47 13.89 -6.20
CA ILE A 46 9.44 15.34 -6.37
C ILE A 46 10.18 16.05 -5.23
N GLY A 47 10.80 17.17 -5.53
CA GLY A 47 11.55 17.95 -4.56
C GLY A 47 12.84 17.28 -4.11
N GLY A 48 13.24 17.57 -2.89
CA GLY A 48 14.44 17.04 -2.27
C GLY A 48 15.71 17.81 -2.59
N SER A 49 16.81 17.28 -2.10
CA SER A 49 18.14 17.89 -2.22
C SER A 49 19.20 16.86 -2.62
N VAL A 50 20.35 17.38 -3.09
CA VAL A 50 21.51 16.57 -3.45
C VAL A 50 22.69 16.96 -2.57
N LYS A 51 23.21 16.00 -1.81
CA LYS A 51 24.45 16.16 -1.05
C LYS A 51 25.59 15.52 -1.83
N THR A 52 26.66 16.27 -2.09
CA THR A 52 27.82 15.79 -2.83
C THR A 52 29.03 15.70 -1.91
N GLN A 53 29.74 14.57 -1.94
CA GLN A 53 31.01 14.42 -1.25
C GLN A 53 32.16 14.92 -2.15
N PRO A 54 33.13 15.65 -1.57
CA PRO A 54 34.32 16.07 -2.30
C PRO A 54 35.10 14.85 -2.85
N GLY A 55 35.94 15.11 -3.88
CA GLY A 55 36.80 14.06 -4.46
C GLY A 55 36.27 13.52 -5.79
N THR A 56 36.83 12.38 -6.21
CA THR A 56 36.47 11.70 -7.46
C THR A 56 36.08 10.26 -7.15
N TYR A 57 34.98 9.83 -7.72
CA TYR A 57 34.50 8.45 -7.57
C TYR A 57 35.47 7.44 -8.20
N ASP A 58 35.88 6.43 -7.42
CA ASP A 58 36.73 5.34 -7.88
C ASP A 58 35.93 4.05 -7.98
N THR A 59 35.80 3.52 -9.19
CA THR A 59 35.07 2.27 -9.47
C THR A 59 35.68 1.04 -8.80
N HIS A 60 36.99 1.08 -8.45
CA HIS A 60 37.65 0.00 -7.73
C HIS A 60 37.44 0.08 -6.21
N GLN A 61 36.89 1.18 -5.72
CA GLN A 61 36.62 1.44 -4.31
C GLN A 61 35.20 1.99 -4.11
N PRO A 62 34.15 1.27 -4.55
CA PRO A 62 32.79 1.80 -4.67
C PRO A 62 32.13 2.16 -3.32
N LEU A 63 32.69 1.70 -2.19
CA LEU A 63 32.18 2.03 -0.85
C LEU A 63 32.82 3.28 -0.24
N LYS A 64 33.85 3.86 -0.86
CA LYS A 64 34.35 5.18 -0.46
C LYS A 64 33.36 6.25 -0.85
N ALA A 65 33.22 7.26 0.01
CA ALA A 65 32.31 8.37 -0.22
C ALA A 65 32.78 9.39 -1.26
N ASP A 66 34.08 9.40 -1.56
CA ASP A 66 34.73 10.40 -2.42
C ASP A 66 34.03 10.52 -3.79
N GLY A 67 33.61 11.71 -4.15
CA GLY A 67 32.93 12.02 -5.42
C GLY A 67 31.52 11.43 -5.55
N GLN A 68 30.97 10.81 -4.51
CA GLN A 68 29.60 10.27 -4.54
C GLN A 68 28.55 11.34 -4.21
N THR A 69 27.32 11.07 -4.64
CA THR A 69 26.16 11.93 -4.38
C THR A 69 25.08 11.16 -3.64
N LEU A 70 24.32 11.89 -2.83
CA LEU A 70 23.12 11.40 -2.14
C LEU A 70 21.95 12.30 -2.55
N HIS A 71 20.98 11.72 -3.27
CA HIS A 71 19.68 12.35 -3.51
C HIS A 71 18.73 11.92 -2.40
N GLY A 72 18.22 12.86 -1.62
CA GLY A 72 17.32 12.56 -0.50
C GLY A 72 16.33 13.69 -0.25
N ASP A 73 15.52 13.55 0.79
CA ASP A 73 14.51 14.54 1.21
C ASP A 73 13.47 14.87 0.13
N HIS A 74 13.27 13.96 -0.82
CA HIS A 74 12.20 14.05 -1.83
C HIS A 74 10.91 13.42 -1.27
N ALA A 75 9.76 13.86 -1.78
CA ALA A 75 8.50 13.18 -1.60
C ALA A 75 8.32 12.06 -2.64
N TYR A 76 7.62 11.00 -2.29
CA TYR A 76 7.14 9.98 -3.23
C TYR A 76 5.67 10.20 -3.49
N VAL A 77 5.29 10.23 -4.77
CA VAL A 77 3.90 10.41 -5.20
C VAL A 77 3.47 9.20 -6.00
N SER A 78 2.37 8.56 -5.61
CA SER A 78 1.66 7.61 -6.45
C SER A 78 0.33 8.20 -6.90
N TYR A 79 -0.07 7.95 -8.15
CA TYR A 79 -1.31 8.50 -8.68
C TYR A 79 -2.11 7.49 -9.49
N GLN A 80 -3.41 7.72 -9.51
CA GLN A 80 -4.36 6.98 -10.34
C GLN A 80 -5.37 7.95 -10.95
N VAL A 81 -5.67 7.74 -12.24
CA VAL A 81 -6.62 8.54 -13.02
C VAL A 81 -7.71 7.63 -13.53
N PRO A 82 -8.97 7.80 -13.12
CA PRO A 82 -10.08 6.99 -13.63
C PRO A 82 -10.39 7.32 -15.09
N VAL A 83 -11.08 6.42 -15.80
CA VAL A 83 -11.38 6.58 -17.22
C VAL A 83 -12.12 7.88 -17.51
N ASP A 84 -13.15 8.20 -16.73
CA ASP A 84 -13.95 9.43 -16.88
C ASP A 84 -13.58 10.47 -15.81
N ALA A 85 -12.30 10.85 -15.77
CA ALA A 85 -11.77 11.73 -14.75
C ALA A 85 -12.40 13.12 -14.78
N ARG A 86 -12.81 13.61 -13.61
CA ARG A 86 -13.20 15.01 -13.41
C ARG A 86 -11.99 15.92 -13.61
N LYS A 87 -12.25 17.20 -13.88
CA LYS A 87 -11.20 18.22 -14.06
C LYS A 87 -10.33 18.38 -12.81
N ASN A 88 -10.92 18.30 -11.63
CA ASN A 88 -10.21 18.52 -10.38
C ASN A 88 -9.60 17.21 -9.87
N THR A 89 -8.37 17.30 -9.42
CA THR A 89 -7.59 16.21 -8.82
C THR A 89 -7.58 16.37 -7.31
N LEU A 90 -7.51 15.27 -6.59
CA LEU A 90 -7.33 15.23 -5.13
C LEU A 90 -5.92 14.80 -4.78
N VAL A 91 -5.32 15.54 -3.87
CA VAL A 91 -4.02 15.21 -3.28
C VAL A 91 -4.25 14.84 -1.82
N PHE A 92 -3.68 13.71 -1.40
CA PHE A 92 -3.81 13.17 -0.06
C PHE A 92 -2.48 13.21 0.66
N LEU A 93 -2.45 13.94 1.78
CA LEU A 93 -1.32 14.02 2.69
C LEU A 93 -1.62 13.22 3.95
N HIS A 94 -0.68 12.42 4.40
CA HIS A 94 -0.80 11.67 5.65
C HIS A 94 -0.39 12.49 6.86
N GLY A 95 -0.72 12.00 8.08
CA GLY A 95 -0.33 12.60 9.34
C GLY A 95 0.98 12.05 9.91
N ALA A 96 1.34 12.50 11.11
CA ALA A 96 2.47 11.99 11.86
C ALA A 96 2.34 10.47 12.11
N GLY A 97 3.46 9.77 12.07
CA GLY A 97 3.51 8.32 12.25
C GLY A 97 2.84 7.50 11.15
N GLN A 98 2.48 8.11 10.01
CA GLN A 98 1.78 7.45 8.93
C GLN A 98 2.50 7.61 7.58
N SER A 99 1.95 6.96 6.56
CA SER A 99 2.33 7.07 5.16
C SER A 99 1.06 7.13 4.30
N ALA A 100 1.22 7.20 2.98
CA ALA A 100 0.12 7.15 2.02
C ALA A 100 -0.81 5.94 2.22
N LYS A 101 -0.34 4.86 2.87
CA LYS A 101 -1.13 3.67 3.23
C LYS A 101 -2.44 4.02 3.95
N THR A 102 -2.46 5.09 4.73
CA THR A 102 -3.66 5.53 5.47
C THR A 102 -4.86 5.85 4.58
N TRP A 103 -4.62 6.16 3.30
CA TRP A 103 -5.64 6.51 2.31
C TRP A 103 -6.06 5.36 1.38
N GLU A 104 -5.28 4.25 1.35
CA GLU A 104 -5.46 3.15 0.39
C GLU A 104 -6.59 2.21 0.81
N SER A 105 -6.45 1.55 1.95
CA SER A 105 -7.47 0.67 2.52
C SER A 105 -7.50 0.80 4.04
N THR A 106 -8.67 0.62 4.63
CA THR A 106 -8.83 0.58 6.08
C THR A 106 -8.15 -0.67 6.67
N PRO A 107 -7.80 -0.68 7.98
CA PRO A 107 -7.19 -1.84 8.62
C PRO A 107 -8.02 -3.13 8.55
N ASP A 108 -9.33 -3.03 8.42
CA ASP A 108 -10.26 -4.16 8.22
C ASP A 108 -10.50 -4.52 6.75
N GLY A 109 -9.74 -3.92 5.82
CA GLY A 109 -9.75 -4.26 4.40
C GLY A 109 -10.85 -3.60 3.56
N ARG A 110 -11.64 -2.67 4.11
CA ARG A 110 -12.58 -1.87 3.30
C ARG A 110 -11.81 -0.89 2.41
N GLU A 111 -12.48 -0.38 1.38
CA GLU A 111 -11.95 0.68 0.52
C GLU A 111 -11.62 1.93 1.33
N GLY A 112 -10.42 2.46 1.15
CA GLY A 112 -10.03 3.75 1.71
C GLY A 112 -10.47 4.91 0.83
N PHE A 113 -10.16 6.12 1.28
CA PHE A 113 -10.61 7.34 0.60
C PHE A 113 -10.10 7.44 -0.85
N SER A 114 -8.89 6.95 -1.15
CA SER A 114 -8.38 6.98 -2.53
C SER A 114 -9.31 6.24 -3.49
N THR A 115 -9.71 5.01 -3.18
CA THR A 115 -10.63 4.21 -4.00
C THR A 115 -12.03 4.82 -4.04
N ILE A 116 -12.54 5.30 -2.89
CA ILE A 116 -13.85 5.93 -2.80
C ILE A 116 -13.94 7.16 -3.73
N PHE A 117 -12.89 7.97 -3.81
CA PHE A 117 -12.87 9.15 -4.68
C PHE A 117 -12.60 8.82 -6.14
N LEU A 118 -11.77 7.79 -6.42
CA LEU A 118 -11.62 7.26 -7.78
C LEU A 118 -12.95 6.80 -8.36
N ARG A 119 -13.79 6.09 -7.58
CA ARG A 119 -15.14 5.68 -8.00
C ARG A 119 -16.08 6.85 -8.25
N ARG A 120 -15.78 8.01 -7.68
CA ARG A 120 -16.50 9.27 -7.90
C ARG A 120 -15.91 10.10 -9.05
N GLY A 121 -14.95 9.55 -9.78
CA GLY A 121 -14.33 10.16 -10.94
C GLY A 121 -13.21 11.16 -10.62
N PHE A 122 -12.70 11.22 -9.40
CA PHE A 122 -11.57 12.08 -9.10
C PHE A 122 -10.26 11.33 -9.33
N SER A 123 -9.31 11.96 -10.01
CA SER A 123 -7.91 11.53 -9.98
C SER A 123 -7.37 11.70 -8.56
N THR A 124 -6.60 10.73 -8.08
CA THR A 124 -6.04 10.74 -6.73
C THR A 124 -4.52 10.69 -6.79
N TYR A 125 -3.89 11.51 -5.97
CA TYR A 125 -2.45 11.55 -5.78
C TYR A 125 -2.19 11.34 -4.29
N LEU A 126 -1.48 10.27 -3.95
CA LEU A 126 -1.12 9.90 -2.60
C LEU A 126 0.35 10.23 -2.38
N ILE A 127 0.66 11.00 -1.35
CA ILE A 127 2.00 11.47 -1.08
C ILE A 127 2.55 10.80 0.18
N ASP A 128 3.72 10.17 0.06
CA ASP A 128 4.59 9.94 1.19
C ASP A 128 5.51 11.16 1.31
N GLN A 129 5.35 11.91 2.39
CA GLN A 129 6.13 13.11 2.65
C GLN A 129 7.61 12.75 2.84
N PRO A 130 8.54 13.69 2.60
CA PRO A 130 9.97 13.48 2.81
C PRO A 130 10.27 12.81 4.16
N ARG A 131 11.24 11.88 4.14
CA ARG A 131 11.65 11.11 5.33
C ARG A 131 10.57 10.22 5.93
N ARG A 132 9.58 9.82 5.10
CA ARG A 132 8.45 8.95 5.50
C ARG A 132 8.17 7.87 4.47
N GLY A 133 7.68 6.72 4.90
CA GLY A 133 7.20 5.65 4.03
C GLY A 133 8.16 5.34 2.89
N ARG A 134 7.71 5.42 1.64
CA ARG A 134 8.52 5.19 0.43
C ARG A 134 9.49 6.32 0.11
N ALA A 135 9.36 7.46 0.76
CA ALA A 135 10.24 8.64 0.65
C ALA A 135 11.29 8.69 1.77
N GLY A 136 11.69 7.54 2.30
CA GLY A 136 12.53 7.44 3.50
C GLY A 136 14.01 7.82 3.33
N ARG A 137 14.49 8.17 2.12
CA ARG A 137 15.90 8.52 1.92
C ARG A 137 16.18 9.97 2.38
N SER A 138 16.94 10.10 3.48
CA SER A 138 17.26 11.38 4.11
C SER A 138 18.66 11.85 3.76
N THR A 139 18.89 13.18 3.73
CA THR A 139 20.22 13.80 3.63
C THR A 139 20.84 14.11 4.99
N VAL A 140 20.10 13.88 6.08
CA VAL A 140 20.58 14.01 7.46
C VAL A 140 20.67 12.66 8.14
N ASP A 141 21.59 12.53 9.07
CA ASP A 141 21.72 11.31 9.87
C ASP A 141 20.60 11.26 10.91
N GLU A 142 20.00 10.09 11.07
CA GLU A 142 18.99 9.82 12.09
C GLU A 142 19.12 8.36 12.56
N THR A 143 18.89 8.15 13.85
CA THR A 143 18.83 6.79 14.42
C THR A 143 17.38 6.38 14.59
N ILE A 144 16.93 5.44 13.76
CA ILE A 144 15.62 4.81 13.94
C ILE A 144 15.70 3.87 15.13
N LYS A 145 14.97 4.18 16.18
CA LYS A 145 14.89 3.35 17.38
C LYS A 145 13.66 2.45 17.32
N ALA A 146 13.80 1.21 17.76
CA ALA A 146 12.66 0.33 18.03
C ALA A 146 11.94 0.86 19.30
N THR A 147 10.94 1.67 19.11
CA THR A 147 10.14 2.26 20.19
C THR A 147 8.85 1.49 20.33
N THR A 148 8.53 1.11 21.59
CA THR A 148 7.26 0.45 21.91
C THR A 148 6.21 1.53 22.21
N ASP A 149 5.44 1.95 21.20
CA ASP A 149 4.52 3.10 21.27
C ASP A 149 3.13 2.84 20.64
N ASP A 150 2.77 1.58 20.41
CA ASP A 150 1.48 1.22 19.81
C ASP A 150 0.29 1.80 20.59
N GLN A 151 0.32 1.72 21.92
CA GLN A 151 -0.74 2.23 22.78
C GLN A 151 -0.82 3.76 22.75
N PHE A 152 0.33 4.44 22.66
CA PHE A 152 0.36 5.88 22.43
C PHE A 152 -0.35 6.25 21.13
N TRP A 153 -0.11 5.52 20.05
CA TRP A 153 -0.78 5.77 18.76
C TRP A 153 -2.27 5.48 18.81
N PHE A 154 -2.71 4.45 19.54
CA PHE A 154 -4.12 4.17 19.77
C PHE A 154 -4.85 5.37 20.37
N GLU A 155 -4.30 5.97 21.44
CA GLU A 155 -4.88 7.13 22.11
C GLU A 155 -4.72 8.41 21.29
N ASN A 156 -3.58 8.61 20.63
CA ASN A 156 -3.30 9.79 19.82
C ASN A 156 -4.24 9.89 18.60
N PHE A 157 -4.62 8.76 18.02
CA PHE A 157 -5.65 8.68 16.97
C PHE A 157 -7.09 8.66 17.52
N ARG A 158 -7.25 8.87 18.82
CA ARG A 158 -8.56 9.02 19.49
C ARG A 158 -9.49 7.82 19.30
N MET A 159 -8.93 6.62 19.25
CA MET A 159 -9.74 5.40 19.21
C MET A 159 -10.37 5.10 20.57
N GLY A 160 -9.67 5.44 21.67
CA GLY A 160 -10.11 5.21 23.04
C GLY A 160 -9.05 5.60 24.06
N VAL A 161 -9.18 5.05 25.24
CA VAL A 161 -8.15 4.97 26.30
C VAL A 161 -7.79 3.50 26.43
N TRP A 162 -6.57 3.15 26.13
CA TRP A 162 -6.13 1.75 26.07
C TRP A 162 -6.51 0.95 27.32
N PRO A 163 -7.10 -0.28 27.17
CA PRO A 163 -7.44 -0.96 25.89
C PRO A 163 -8.87 -0.66 25.40
N GLU A 164 -9.61 0.21 26.04
CA GLU A 164 -11.03 0.44 25.80
C GLU A 164 -11.27 1.49 24.70
N TYR A 165 -12.15 1.17 23.75
CA TYR A 165 -12.57 2.10 22.71
C TYR A 165 -13.60 3.10 23.24
N TYR A 166 -13.59 4.32 22.69
CA TYR A 166 -14.66 5.28 22.97
C TYR A 166 -15.98 4.80 22.38
N ASP A 167 -17.09 5.11 23.07
CA ASP A 167 -18.43 4.87 22.58
C ASP A 167 -18.62 5.53 21.19
N GLY A 168 -19.17 4.75 20.25
CA GLY A 168 -19.39 5.22 18.87
C GLY A 168 -18.13 5.31 18.01
N SER A 169 -16.99 4.82 18.46
CA SER A 169 -15.79 4.69 17.63
C SER A 169 -16.13 3.93 16.34
N GLN A 170 -15.78 4.51 15.19
CA GLN A 170 -15.98 3.88 13.88
C GLN A 170 -14.81 2.99 13.47
N PHE A 171 -13.76 2.91 14.29
CA PHE A 171 -12.65 2.00 14.06
C PHE A 171 -13.12 0.55 14.29
N PRO A 172 -12.77 -0.39 13.38
CA PRO A 172 -13.11 -1.80 13.56
C PRO A 172 -12.37 -2.38 14.77
N GLN A 173 -13.13 -2.93 15.73
CA GLN A 173 -12.60 -3.37 17.03
C GLN A 173 -12.10 -4.82 17.03
N SER A 174 -11.84 -5.41 15.84
CA SER A 174 -11.22 -6.74 15.78
C SER A 174 -9.72 -6.67 16.06
N THR A 175 -9.17 -7.75 16.60
CA THR A 175 -7.72 -7.89 16.84
C THR A 175 -6.94 -7.70 15.56
N GLU A 176 -7.40 -8.28 14.45
CA GLU A 176 -6.74 -8.22 13.15
C GLU A 176 -6.68 -6.79 12.61
N ALA A 177 -7.77 -6.02 12.75
CA ALA A 177 -7.79 -4.62 12.32
C ALA A 177 -6.85 -3.76 13.17
N LEU A 178 -6.83 -4.00 14.49
CA LEU A 178 -5.93 -3.29 15.40
C LEU A 178 -4.46 -3.59 15.08
N GLU A 179 -4.11 -4.86 14.83
CA GLU A 179 -2.76 -5.23 14.41
C GLU A 179 -2.36 -4.60 13.07
N GLN A 180 -3.28 -4.53 12.09
CA GLN A 180 -3.01 -3.85 10.83
C GLN A 180 -2.80 -2.34 11.02
N PHE A 181 -3.53 -1.72 11.94
CA PHE A 181 -3.31 -0.32 12.29
C PHE A 181 -1.92 -0.11 12.89
N PHE A 182 -1.50 -0.92 13.86
CA PHE A 182 -0.16 -0.80 14.46
C PHE A 182 0.95 -1.02 13.44
N ARG A 183 0.81 -2.00 12.53
CA ARG A 183 1.78 -2.28 11.46
C ARG A 183 1.92 -1.18 10.42
N GLN A 184 0.95 -0.29 10.27
CA GLN A 184 1.04 0.84 9.33
C GLN A 184 1.77 2.05 9.90
N ILE A 185 2.07 2.07 11.21
CA ILE A 185 2.85 3.15 11.82
C ILE A 185 4.26 3.14 11.24
N THR A 186 4.71 4.29 10.76
CA THR A 186 6.01 4.45 10.11
C THR A 186 6.91 5.36 10.90
N PRO A 187 8.21 5.01 11.05
CA PRO A 187 9.18 5.90 11.66
C PRO A 187 9.54 7.06 10.73
N HIS A 188 10.14 8.10 11.32
CA HIS A 188 10.89 9.10 10.58
C HIS A 188 12.29 8.56 10.27
N THR A 189 12.81 8.90 9.10
CA THR A 189 14.19 8.59 8.71
C THR A 189 15.12 9.80 8.78
N GLY A 190 14.65 10.89 9.35
CA GLY A 190 15.37 12.13 9.59
C GLY A 190 14.49 13.12 10.34
N ALA A 191 15.12 14.06 11.05
CA ALA A 191 14.43 15.10 11.80
C ALA A 191 13.63 16.04 10.86
N TYR A 192 12.56 16.62 11.38
CA TYR A 192 11.89 17.76 10.75
C TYR A 192 12.72 19.01 11.06
N ASP A 193 13.31 19.56 10.02
CA ASP A 193 14.08 20.79 10.09
C ASP A 193 13.52 21.85 9.12
N GLU A 194 14.02 23.07 9.22
CA GLU A 194 13.54 24.19 8.39
C GLU A 194 13.74 23.94 6.88
N GLN A 195 14.80 23.22 6.51
CA GLN A 195 15.07 22.89 5.11
C GLN A 195 14.02 21.92 4.56
N LEU A 196 13.59 20.95 5.36
CA LEU A 196 12.53 20.01 4.97
C LEU A 196 11.21 20.74 4.80
N ILE A 197 10.84 21.62 5.76
CA ILE A 197 9.61 22.41 5.71
C ILE A 197 9.57 23.33 4.49
N ALA A 198 10.71 23.83 4.04
CA ALA A 198 10.80 24.69 2.87
C ALA A 198 10.66 23.94 1.53
N THR A 199 10.80 22.61 1.53
CA THR A 199 10.70 21.76 0.33
C THR A 199 9.36 21.03 0.19
N ASP A 200 8.54 21.01 1.24
CA ASP A 200 7.18 20.50 1.23
C ASP A 200 6.18 21.53 0.66
#